data_bf8f81af17a57479fa3c52fd5dc31788
#
_entry.id   bf8f81af17a57479fa3c52fd5dc31788
#
_cell.length_a   1.000
_cell.length_b   1.000
_cell.length_c   1.000
_cell.angle_alpha   90.00
_cell.angle_beta   90.00
_cell.angle_gamma   90.00
#
_symmetry.space_group_name_H-M   'P 1'
#
loop_
_entity.id
_entity.type
_entity.pdbx_description
1 polymer ?
#
loop_
_entity_poly.entity_id
_entity_poly.type
_entity_poly.pdbx_seq_one_letter_code
_entity_poly.pdbx_strand_id
1 'polypeptide(L)'
;NVLAVGNGPVFLLAAKTAAAAGYPTTIVSARTELFNQLLWAEDEDRDANLRILGVTEDEDVTAFNEAVASADALIVAFDAEQTLTDTLLDVVLPAEGGASRVACLSKHLSGKGMGPFVTASKVAANKEVWCAPPERVEMYRSFEAKLKAKVAAKGGDVTIVRGGTLKGGGPGDPESVQTVAPTLAPRFYAEIVADLVNWQLLFDCETRGVELTPGDSAAGPGLQAVFTATASDARPGDSGRVQVAQALVRSLALDGAAGKEFGVTTKAARDHPSDGEWEAEFAKVL
;
A
#
# COMPACT_ATOMS: atom_id res chain seq x y z
N ASN A 1 16.07 -6.57 8.08
CA ASN A 1 14.76 -7.17 8.36
C ASN A 1 13.65 -6.15 8.15
N VAL A 2 12.59 -6.55 7.46
CA VAL A 2 11.40 -5.71 7.23
C VAL A 2 10.26 -6.26 8.09
N LEU A 3 9.66 -5.42 8.91
CA LEU A 3 8.37 -5.68 9.52
C LEU A 3 7.29 -5.00 8.67
N ALA A 4 6.26 -5.73 8.27
CA ALA A 4 5.12 -5.13 7.60
C ALA A 4 3.87 -5.28 8.48
N VAL A 5 3.18 -4.17 8.70
CA VAL A 5 1.94 -4.10 9.47
C VAL A 5 0.85 -3.45 8.63
N GLY A 6 -0.31 -4.04 8.63
CA GLY A 6 -1.36 -3.52 7.78
C GLY A 6 -2.54 -4.47 7.60
N ASN A 7 -3.38 -4.09 6.67
CA ASN A 7 -4.47 -4.90 6.16
C ASN A 7 -4.71 -4.59 4.67
N GLY A 8 -5.45 -5.48 4.02
CA GLY A 8 -5.82 -5.31 2.63
C GLY A 8 -4.76 -5.73 1.61
N PRO A 9 -5.10 -5.59 0.31
CA PRO A 9 -4.28 -6.11 -0.78
C PRO A 9 -2.90 -5.47 -0.90
N VAL A 10 -2.80 -4.15 -0.73
CA VAL A 10 -1.51 -3.45 -0.86
C VAL A 10 -0.52 -3.91 0.21
N PHE A 11 -0.99 -4.15 1.43
CA PHE A 11 -0.17 -4.69 2.51
C PHE A 11 0.41 -6.06 2.15
N LEU A 12 -0.43 -7.00 1.69
CA LEU A 12 0.01 -8.33 1.29
C LEU A 12 0.99 -8.29 0.11
N LEU A 13 0.68 -7.47 -0.91
CA LEU A 13 1.56 -7.26 -2.05
C LEU A 13 2.89 -6.64 -1.66
N ALA A 14 2.91 -5.67 -0.74
CA ALA A 14 4.14 -5.04 -0.27
C ALA A 14 5.02 -6.04 0.49
N ALA A 15 4.43 -6.88 1.34
CA ALA A 15 5.15 -7.92 2.04
C ALA A 15 5.75 -8.96 1.06
N LYS A 16 4.96 -9.43 0.09
CA LYS A 16 5.42 -10.36 -0.95
C LYS A 16 6.50 -9.73 -1.84
N THR A 17 6.35 -8.45 -2.18
CA THR A 17 7.35 -7.69 -2.95
C THR A 17 8.67 -7.55 -2.18
N ALA A 18 8.61 -7.25 -0.88
CA ALA A 18 9.82 -7.13 -0.06
C ALA A 18 10.56 -8.47 0.06
N ALA A 19 9.83 -9.57 0.29
CA ALA A 19 10.41 -10.89 0.33
C ALA A 19 11.05 -11.29 -1.01
N ALA A 20 10.35 -11.10 -2.13
CA ALA A 20 10.87 -11.36 -3.48
C ALA A 20 12.11 -10.51 -3.83
N ALA A 21 12.24 -9.33 -3.23
CA ALA A 21 13.45 -8.50 -3.33
C ALA A 21 14.60 -8.99 -2.42
N GLY A 22 14.42 -10.11 -1.72
CA GLY A 22 15.44 -10.72 -0.86
C GLY A 22 15.49 -10.16 0.57
N TYR A 23 14.54 -9.35 0.99
CA TYR A 23 14.48 -8.84 2.36
C TYR A 23 13.76 -9.85 3.27
N PRO A 24 14.40 -10.33 4.36
CA PRO A 24 13.69 -11.07 5.39
C PRO A 24 12.51 -10.24 5.91
N THR A 25 11.30 -10.69 5.62
CA THR A 25 10.08 -9.92 5.85
C THR A 25 9.18 -10.68 6.83
N THR A 26 8.72 -9.99 7.85
CA THR A 26 7.72 -10.53 8.80
C THR A 26 6.42 -9.74 8.68
N ILE A 27 5.31 -10.45 8.54
CA ILE A 27 3.96 -9.90 8.68
C ILE A 27 3.28 -10.50 9.91
N VAL A 28 2.33 -9.76 10.45
CA VAL A 28 1.64 -10.13 11.69
C VAL A 28 0.17 -10.37 11.42
N SER A 29 -0.37 -11.48 11.88
CA SER A 29 -1.78 -11.82 11.69
C SER A 29 -2.30 -12.71 12.81
N ALA A 30 -3.51 -12.45 13.28
CA ALA A 30 -4.27 -13.38 14.09
C ALA A 30 -4.84 -14.59 13.30
N ARG A 31 -4.73 -14.58 11.97
CA ARG A 31 -5.28 -15.58 11.04
C ARG A 31 -4.20 -16.06 10.07
N THR A 32 -3.14 -16.66 10.61
CA THR A 32 -1.94 -17.06 9.86
C THR A 32 -2.25 -17.97 8.68
N GLU A 33 -3.12 -18.96 8.88
CA GLU A 33 -3.48 -19.90 7.81
C GLU A 33 -4.22 -19.20 6.66
N LEU A 34 -5.15 -18.28 6.98
CA LEU A 34 -5.81 -17.49 5.96
C LEU A 34 -4.82 -16.64 5.18
N PHE A 35 -3.86 -15.99 5.85
CA PHE A 35 -2.87 -15.17 5.17
C PHE A 35 -1.97 -15.99 4.25
N ASN A 36 -1.60 -17.22 4.64
CA ASN A 36 -0.93 -18.15 3.75
C ASN A 36 -1.73 -18.40 2.47
N GLN A 37 -3.03 -18.65 2.59
CA GLN A 37 -3.93 -18.92 1.47
C GLN A 37 -4.24 -17.69 0.61
N LEU A 38 -4.06 -16.47 1.15
CA LEU A 38 -4.21 -15.22 0.40
C LEU A 38 -2.94 -14.84 -0.36
N LEU A 39 -1.77 -15.21 0.16
CA LEU A 39 -0.47 -14.87 -0.40
C LEU A 39 -0.05 -15.83 -1.51
N TRP A 40 -0.31 -17.14 -1.35
CA TRP A 40 0.17 -18.16 -2.29
C TRP A 40 -0.96 -19.06 -2.77
N ALA A 41 -0.92 -19.38 -4.07
CA ALA A 41 -1.73 -20.45 -4.61
C ALA A 41 -1.29 -21.82 -4.03
N GLU A 42 -2.13 -22.85 -4.15
CA GLU A 42 -1.84 -24.19 -3.57
C GLU A 42 -0.57 -24.81 -4.12
N ASP A 43 -0.24 -24.51 -5.38
CA ASP A 43 0.93 -25.01 -6.11
C ASP A 43 2.09 -24.01 -6.19
N GLU A 44 1.95 -22.84 -5.56
CA GLU A 44 2.98 -21.81 -5.51
C GLU A 44 3.96 -22.07 -4.35
N ASP A 45 5.25 -22.08 -4.64
CA ASP A 45 6.29 -22.17 -3.62
C ASP A 45 6.28 -20.92 -2.73
N ARG A 46 6.26 -21.15 -1.42
CA ARG A 46 6.30 -20.07 -0.43
C ARG A 46 7.69 -19.45 -0.42
N ASP A 47 7.74 -18.12 -0.51
CA ASP A 47 9.02 -17.41 -0.39
C ASP A 47 9.60 -17.58 1.03
N ALA A 48 10.81 -18.13 1.10
CA ALA A 48 11.50 -18.39 2.37
C ALA A 48 11.82 -17.09 3.15
N ASN A 49 11.82 -15.94 2.48
CA ASN A 49 12.03 -14.64 3.10
C ASN A 49 10.74 -14.07 3.72
N LEU A 50 9.56 -14.67 3.51
CA LEU A 50 8.31 -14.16 4.07
C LEU A 50 7.80 -15.05 5.21
N ARG A 51 7.82 -14.51 6.41
CA ARG A 51 7.30 -15.15 7.62
C ARG A 51 5.98 -14.52 8.04
N ILE A 52 4.99 -15.36 8.36
CA ILE A 52 3.74 -14.91 8.99
C ILE A 52 3.82 -15.26 10.48
N LEU A 53 3.76 -14.25 11.31
CA LEU A 53 3.77 -14.38 12.75
C LEU A 53 2.34 -14.34 13.30
N GLY A 54 1.96 -15.37 14.06
CA GLY A 54 0.70 -15.40 14.83
C GLY A 54 0.73 -14.42 15.98
N VAL A 55 -0.45 -13.93 16.38
CA VAL A 55 -0.62 -13.05 17.56
C VAL A 55 -1.88 -13.44 18.33
N THR A 56 -2.06 -14.74 18.58
CA THR A 56 -3.27 -15.30 19.21
C THR A 56 -3.04 -15.79 20.64
N GLU A 57 -1.79 -16.04 21.02
CA GLU A 57 -1.41 -16.59 22.32
C GLU A 57 -0.38 -15.72 23.03
N ASP A 58 -0.19 -15.89 24.32
CA ASP A 58 0.76 -15.09 25.11
C ASP A 58 2.22 -15.22 24.63
N GLU A 59 2.60 -16.40 24.12
CA GLU A 59 3.93 -16.63 23.52
C GLU A 59 4.15 -15.81 22.24
N ASP A 60 3.07 -15.56 21.49
CA ASP A 60 3.08 -14.76 20.27
C ASP A 60 3.44 -13.29 20.55
N VAL A 61 3.06 -12.78 21.73
CA VAL A 61 3.39 -11.39 22.15
C VAL A 61 4.90 -11.21 22.28
N THR A 62 5.60 -12.19 22.81
CA THR A 62 7.07 -12.14 22.93
C THR A 62 7.71 -12.13 21.53
N ALA A 63 7.30 -13.06 20.67
CA ALA A 63 7.82 -13.13 19.31
C ALA A 63 7.47 -11.89 18.47
N PHE A 64 6.31 -11.29 18.72
CA PHE A 64 5.93 -10.01 18.09
C PHE A 64 6.84 -8.87 18.56
N ASN A 65 7.07 -8.73 19.86
CA ASN A 65 7.96 -7.69 20.42
C ASN A 65 9.39 -7.86 19.92
N GLU A 66 9.88 -9.09 19.79
CA GLU A 66 11.19 -9.38 19.19
C GLU A 66 11.24 -8.96 17.72
N ALA A 67 10.18 -9.27 16.93
CA ALA A 67 10.10 -8.86 15.54
C ALA A 67 10.08 -7.33 15.38
N VAL A 68 9.35 -6.61 16.25
CA VAL A 68 9.33 -5.15 16.29
C VAL A 68 10.69 -4.59 16.65
N ALA A 69 11.33 -5.13 17.69
CA ALA A 69 12.63 -4.63 18.20
C ALA A 69 13.77 -4.88 17.20
N SER A 70 13.72 -5.98 16.45
CA SER A 70 14.77 -6.38 15.50
C SER A 70 14.53 -5.88 14.07
N ALA A 71 13.44 -5.16 13.81
CA ALA A 71 13.15 -4.61 12.50
C ALA A 71 14.08 -3.44 12.16
N ASP A 72 14.74 -3.49 11.02
CA ASP A 72 15.52 -2.38 10.45
C ASP A 72 14.62 -1.40 9.72
N ALA A 73 13.56 -1.92 9.10
CA ALA A 73 12.59 -1.16 8.34
C ALA A 73 11.15 -1.59 8.66
N LEU A 74 10.21 -0.65 8.52
CA LEU A 74 8.79 -0.87 8.76
C LEU A 74 7.97 -0.42 7.55
N ILE A 75 7.07 -1.28 7.08
CA ILE A 75 6.01 -0.94 6.14
C ILE A 75 4.70 -0.82 6.91
N VAL A 76 4.05 0.33 6.81
CA VAL A 76 2.71 0.60 7.38
C VAL A 76 1.74 0.74 6.22
N ALA A 77 0.86 -0.24 6.01
CA ALA A 77 -0.06 -0.24 4.88
C ALA A 77 -1.46 -0.72 5.29
N PHE A 78 -2.34 0.24 5.59
CA PHE A 78 -3.72 -0.03 5.99
C PHE A 78 -4.72 0.51 4.96
N ASP A 79 -5.60 -0.36 4.49
CA ASP A 79 -6.76 0.03 3.70
C ASP A 79 -7.94 0.45 4.60
N ALA A 80 -8.05 -0.12 5.81
CA ALA A 80 -9.08 0.19 6.79
C ALA A 80 -8.65 1.36 7.69
N GLU A 81 -9.39 2.45 7.61
CA GLU A 81 -9.09 3.70 8.31
C GLU A 81 -9.16 3.58 9.84
N GLN A 82 -10.01 2.69 10.34
CA GLN A 82 -10.23 2.48 11.78
C GLN A 82 -8.97 1.98 12.50
N THR A 83 -8.00 1.47 11.77
CA THR A 83 -6.72 0.97 12.32
C THR A 83 -5.65 2.05 12.47
N LEU A 84 -5.84 3.24 11.91
CA LEU A 84 -4.92 4.37 12.00
C LEU A 84 -5.02 5.07 13.36
N THR A 85 -4.52 4.40 14.40
CA THR A 85 -4.64 4.85 15.79
C THR A 85 -3.28 5.13 16.43
N ASP A 86 -3.28 5.89 17.52
CA ASP A 86 -2.09 6.14 18.33
C ASP A 86 -1.58 4.84 18.95
N THR A 87 -2.49 3.97 19.40
CA THR A 87 -2.14 2.66 19.97
C THR A 87 -1.35 1.81 18.98
N LEU A 88 -1.74 1.81 17.69
CA LEU A 88 -0.96 1.12 16.68
C LEU A 88 0.48 1.64 16.64
N LEU A 89 0.65 2.97 16.60
CA LEU A 89 1.98 3.59 16.56
C LEU A 89 2.80 3.28 17.80
N ASP A 90 2.17 3.20 18.99
CA ASP A 90 2.86 2.85 20.23
C ASP A 90 3.37 1.40 20.21
N VAL A 91 2.60 0.50 19.61
CA VAL A 91 2.93 -0.92 19.54
C VAL A 91 4.02 -1.21 18.50
N VAL A 92 3.94 -0.62 17.30
CA VAL A 92 4.88 -0.93 16.20
C VAL A 92 6.13 -0.06 16.19
N LEU A 93 6.15 1.03 16.96
CA LEU A 93 7.26 1.96 17.11
C LEU A 93 7.52 2.22 18.61
N PRO A 94 8.06 1.23 19.34
CA PRO A 94 8.40 1.39 20.75
C PRO A 94 9.44 2.50 20.94
N ALA A 95 9.55 3.01 22.15
CA ALA A 95 10.50 4.09 22.46
C ALA A 95 11.96 3.70 22.19
N GLU A 96 12.31 2.44 22.43
CA GLU A 96 13.65 1.90 22.23
C GLU A 96 13.63 0.77 21.20
N GLY A 97 14.66 0.70 20.35
CA GLY A 97 14.79 -0.31 19.30
C GLY A 97 13.80 -0.12 18.14
N GLY A 98 13.72 -1.11 17.27
CA GLY A 98 12.83 -1.15 16.10
C GLY A 98 13.22 -0.24 14.95
N ALA A 99 12.40 -0.22 13.93
CA ALA A 99 12.69 0.38 12.64
C ALA A 99 12.99 1.89 12.72
N SER A 100 14.08 2.30 12.08
CA SER A 100 14.41 3.71 11.83
C SER A 100 14.02 4.16 10.43
N ARG A 101 13.76 3.23 9.53
CA ARG A 101 13.32 3.49 8.16
C ARG A 101 11.89 3.03 7.98
N VAL A 102 10.98 3.94 7.67
CA VAL A 102 9.54 3.64 7.59
C VAL A 102 8.98 4.07 6.24
N ALA A 103 8.25 3.17 5.58
CA ALA A 103 7.42 3.48 4.42
C ALA A 103 5.94 3.33 4.81
N CYS A 104 5.16 4.39 4.62
CA CYS A 104 3.76 4.41 5.00
C CYS A 104 2.87 4.66 3.80
N LEU A 105 1.90 3.76 3.58
CA LEU A 105 0.81 3.97 2.64
C LEU A 105 -0.13 5.04 3.19
N SER A 106 -0.41 6.03 2.36
CA SER A 106 -1.46 7.02 2.59
C SER A 106 -2.30 7.21 1.33
N LYS A 107 -3.17 8.17 1.35
CA LYS A 107 -4.08 8.50 0.26
C LYS A 107 -3.72 9.85 -0.36
N HIS A 108 -4.13 10.08 -1.61
CA HIS A 108 -4.21 11.43 -2.14
C HIS A 108 -5.31 12.19 -1.37
N LEU A 109 -4.94 13.24 -0.67
CA LEU A 109 -5.85 13.99 0.19
C LEU A 109 -6.32 15.32 -0.43
N SER A 110 -5.56 15.83 -1.39
CA SER A 110 -5.78 17.17 -1.94
C SER A 110 -6.97 17.28 -2.90
N GLY A 111 -7.37 16.17 -3.54
CA GLY A 111 -8.46 16.15 -4.51
C GLY A 111 -8.24 17.06 -5.73
N LYS A 112 -7.00 17.45 -6.01
CA LYS A 112 -6.64 18.32 -7.13
C LYS A 112 -6.70 17.53 -8.44
N GLY A 113 -7.33 18.06 -9.48
CA GLY A 113 -7.24 17.51 -10.82
C GLY A 113 -8.54 17.18 -11.52
N MET A 114 -9.67 17.08 -10.82
CA MET A 114 -10.97 16.99 -11.50
C MET A 114 -11.48 18.33 -12.04
N GLY A 115 -10.98 19.42 -11.50
CA GLY A 115 -11.53 20.75 -11.76
C GLY A 115 -12.89 21.00 -11.07
N PRO A 116 -13.27 22.27 -10.87
CA PRO A 116 -14.44 22.60 -10.07
C PRO A 116 -15.77 22.15 -10.71
N PHE A 117 -15.88 22.16 -12.02
CA PHE A 117 -17.13 21.78 -12.71
C PHE A 117 -17.39 20.28 -12.64
N VAL A 118 -16.36 19.45 -12.86
CA VAL A 118 -16.50 18.00 -12.77
C VAL A 118 -16.77 17.58 -11.34
N THR A 119 -16.08 18.18 -10.37
CA THR A 119 -16.31 17.95 -8.95
C THR A 119 -17.74 18.31 -8.57
N ALA A 120 -18.23 19.49 -8.94
CA ALA A 120 -19.58 19.92 -8.65
C ALA A 120 -20.64 18.98 -9.26
N SER A 121 -20.46 18.57 -10.50
CA SER A 121 -21.36 17.62 -11.16
C SER A 121 -21.40 16.26 -10.46
N LYS A 122 -20.26 15.72 -10.08
CA LYS A 122 -20.18 14.42 -9.38
C LYS A 122 -20.77 14.51 -7.96
N VAL A 123 -20.47 15.57 -7.23
CA VAL A 123 -21.03 15.81 -5.89
C VAL A 123 -22.55 16.01 -5.96
N ALA A 124 -23.06 16.69 -6.98
CA ALA A 124 -24.50 16.82 -7.20
C ALA A 124 -25.18 15.47 -7.50
N ALA A 125 -24.47 14.59 -8.20
CA ALA A 125 -24.98 13.24 -8.50
C ALA A 125 -25.01 12.32 -7.28
N ASN A 126 -23.96 12.34 -6.46
CA ASN A 126 -23.92 11.57 -5.21
C ASN A 126 -22.87 12.16 -4.25
N LYS A 127 -23.35 12.95 -3.28
CA LYS A 127 -22.49 13.63 -2.31
C LYS A 127 -21.73 12.66 -1.41
N GLU A 128 -22.34 11.57 -0.98
CA GLU A 128 -21.72 10.59 -0.06
C GLU A 128 -20.51 9.90 -0.71
N VAL A 129 -20.61 9.66 -2.02
CA VAL A 129 -19.55 9.03 -2.79
C VAL A 129 -18.43 10.02 -3.13
N TRP A 130 -18.74 11.29 -3.43
CA TRP A 130 -17.78 12.22 -4.00
C TRP A 130 -17.29 13.32 -3.06
N CYS A 131 -17.76 13.34 -1.82
CA CYS A 131 -17.25 14.22 -0.78
C CYS A 131 -16.60 13.40 0.33
N ALA A 132 -15.30 13.53 0.48
CA ALA A 132 -14.67 13.07 1.71
C ALA A 132 -15.01 14.05 2.83
N PRO A 133 -15.53 13.59 3.97
CA PRO A 133 -15.67 14.43 5.14
C PRO A 133 -14.31 15.04 5.52
N PRO A 134 -14.25 16.35 5.89
CA PRO A 134 -12.99 16.97 6.31
C PRO A 134 -12.29 16.22 7.44
N GLU A 135 -13.06 15.60 8.33
CA GLU A 135 -12.57 14.80 9.45
C GLU A 135 -11.72 13.59 8.99
N ARG A 136 -12.08 13.01 7.85
CA ARG A 136 -11.34 11.91 7.25
C ARG A 136 -9.97 12.32 6.75
N VAL A 137 -9.89 13.47 6.08
CA VAL A 137 -8.64 14.07 5.62
C VAL A 137 -7.76 14.41 6.81
N GLU A 138 -8.33 15.01 7.85
CA GLU A 138 -7.59 15.39 9.06
C GLU A 138 -7.07 14.17 9.81
N MET A 139 -7.82 13.10 9.87
CA MET A 139 -7.39 11.85 10.48
C MET A 139 -6.11 11.30 9.80
N TYR A 140 -6.07 11.24 8.48
CA TYR A 140 -4.86 10.81 7.75
C TYR A 140 -3.68 11.75 8.02
N ARG A 141 -3.88 13.07 7.96
CA ARG A 141 -2.83 14.05 8.21
C ARG A 141 -2.30 13.98 9.63
N SER A 142 -3.20 13.83 10.60
CA SER A 142 -2.84 13.66 12.01
C SER A 142 -2.02 12.39 12.22
N PHE A 143 -2.45 11.28 11.65
CA PHE A 143 -1.70 10.02 11.72
C PHE A 143 -0.30 10.15 11.08
N GLU A 144 -0.19 10.72 9.89
CA GLU A 144 1.09 10.96 9.21
C GLU A 144 2.02 11.84 10.07
N ALA A 145 1.49 12.90 10.65
CA ALA A 145 2.28 13.81 11.50
C ALA A 145 2.80 13.09 12.76
N LYS A 146 1.96 12.31 13.42
CA LYS A 146 2.34 11.51 14.60
C LYS A 146 3.36 10.45 14.27
N LEU A 147 3.17 9.73 13.15
CA LEU A 147 4.12 8.74 12.66
C LEU A 147 5.49 9.36 12.42
N LYS A 148 5.55 10.49 11.69
CA LYS A 148 6.79 11.23 11.44
C LYS A 148 7.45 11.68 12.75
N ALA A 149 6.69 12.24 13.68
CA ALA A 149 7.21 12.70 14.97
C ALA A 149 7.82 11.54 15.78
N LYS A 150 7.14 10.38 15.85
CA LYS A 150 7.65 9.20 16.55
C LYS A 150 8.95 8.67 15.95
N VAL A 151 9.01 8.55 14.64
CA VAL A 151 10.19 8.04 13.94
C VAL A 151 11.35 9.03 14.04
N ALA A 152 11.08 10.33 13.88
CA ALA A 152 12.11 11.38 14.04
C ALA A 152 12.67 11.42 15.44
N ALA A 153 11.88 11.18 16.50
CA ALA A 153 12.35 11.10 17.87
C ALA A 153 13.38 9.98 18.08
N LYS A 154 13.42 8.99 17.20
CA LYS A 154 14.40 7.88 17.19
C LYS A 154 15.55 8.11 16.19
N GLY A 155 15.61 9.29 15.56
CA GLY A 155 16.61 9.59 14.53
C GLY A 155 16.35 8.90 13.19
N GLY A 156 15.14 8.43 12.96
CA GLY A 156 14.73 7.77 11.73
C GLY A 156 13.93 8.67 10.79
N ASP A 157 13.53 8.12 9.65
CA ASP A 157 12.83 8.82 8.58
C ASP A 157 11.60 8.06 8.09
N VAL A 158 10.57 8.81 7.71
CA VAL A 158 9.32 8.28 7.13
C VAL A 158 9.17 8.73 5.69
N THR A 159 8.98 7.77 4.80
CA THR A 159 8.51 8.03 3.44
C THR A 159 7.00 7.84 3.38
N ILE A 160 6.25 8.85 2.93
CA ILE A 160 4.81 8.73 2.70
C ILE A 160 4.54 8.45 1.23
N VAL A 161 3.97 7.30 0.95
CA VAL A 161 3.55 6.86 -0.38
C VAL A 161 2.04 7.01 -0.50
N ARG A 162 1.58 7.90 -1.38
CA ARG A 162 0.15 8.21 -1.54
C ARG A 162 -0.45 7.47 -2.72
N GLY A 163 -1.45 6.65 -2.44
CA GLY A 163 -2.27 6.02 -3.47
C GLY A 163 -3.56 6.79 -3.74
N GLY A 164 -4.03 6.72 -4.98
CA GLY A 164 -5.36 7.19 -5.39
C GLY A 164 -6.40 6.06 -5.38
N THR A 165 -7.23 5.99 -6.41
CA THR A 165 -8.15 4.87 -6.60
C THR A 165 -7.35 3.61 -6.94
N LEU A 166 -7.35 2.64 -6.03
CA LEU A 166 -6.53 1.44 -6.16
C LEU A 166 -7.15 0.44 -7.15
N LYS A 167 -6.34 0.00 -8.11
CA LYS A 167 -6.71 -0.99 -9.13
C LYS A 167 -5.66 -2.09 -9.27
N GLY A 168 -6.03 -3.22 -9.88
CA GLY A 168 -5.12 -4.33 -10.13
C GLY A 168 -4.67 -5.06 -8.85
N GLY A 169 -3.66 -5.87 -8.98
CA GLY A 169 -3.06 -6.64 -7.87
C GLY A 169 -3.87 -7.87 -7.46
N GLY A 170 -4.80 -8.30 -8.29
CA GLY A 170 -5.47 -9.59 -8.17
C GLY A 170 -4.55 -10.74 -8.62
N PRO A 171 -5.05 -11.98 -8.60
CA PRO A 171 -4.29 -13.17 -9.01
C PRO A 171 -3.84 -13.16 -10.47
N GLY A 172 -4.42 -12.28 -11.28
CA GLY A 172 -4.09 -12.21 -12.70
C GLY A 172 -4.74 -13.32 -13.52
N ASP A 173 -4.44 -13.34 -14.82
CA ASP A 173 -4.79 -14.46 -15.69
C ASP A 173 -3.76 -15.58 -15.50
N PRO A 174 -4.17 -16.77 -15.04
CA PRO A 174 -3.25 -17.90 -14.86
C PRO A 174 -2.56 -18.34 -16.17
N GLU A 175 -3.11 -17.97 -17.33
CA GLU A 175 -2.51 -18.23 -18.64
C GLU A 175 -1.52 -17.12 -19.08
N SER A 176 -1.53 -15.95 -18.43
CA SER A 176 -0.54 -14.90 -18.68
C SER A 176 0.79 -15.26 -18.03
N VAL A 177 1.57 -16.04 -18.73
CA VAL A 177 2.94 -16.45 -18.37
C VAL A 177 3.81 -15.21 -18.25
N GLN A 178 4.16 -14.80 -17.08
CA GLN A 178 5.16 -13.80 -16.69
C GLN A 178 4.59 -12.58 -15.97
N THR A 179 4.13 -12.77 -14.78
CA THR A 179 4.06 -11.67 -13.85
C THR A 179 5.44 -11.48 -13.21
N VAL A 180 6.19 -10.52 -13.71
CA VAL A 180 7.45 -10.03 -13.11
C VAL A 180 7.18 -9.39 -11.73
N ALA A 181 5.92 -9.27 -11.35
CA ALA A 181 5.48 -8.67 -10.11
C ALA A 181 4.67 -9.67 -9.27
N PRO A 182 4.83 -9.66 -7.95
CA PRO A 182 4.06 -10.51 -7.06
C PRO A 182 2.55 -10.29 -7.21
N THR A 183 1.80 -11.38 -7.26
CA THR A 183 0.33 -11.40 -7.30
C THR A 183 -0.22 -12.06 -6.04
N LEU A 184 -1.50 -11.83 -5.75
CA LEU A 184 -2.22 -12.52 -4.67
C LEU A 184 -2.80 -13.85 -5.17
N ALA A 185 -3.03 -14.78 -4.24
CA ALA A 185 -3.64 -16.06 -4.57
C ALA A 185 -5.11 -15.92 -5.01
N PRO A 186 -5.64 -16.85 -5.84
CA PRO A 186 -7.05 -16.83 -6.26
C PRO A 186 -8.05 -16.84 -5.09
N ARG A 187 -7.67 -17.41 -3.95
CA ARG A 187 -8.47 -17.40 -2.72
C ARG A 187 -8.79 -16.00 -2.21
N PHE A 188 -7.96 -15.03 -2.53
CA PHE A 188 -8.21 -13.63 -2.18
C PHE A 188 -9.59 -13.16 -2.64
N TYR A 189 -10.04 -13.54 -3.82
CA TYR A 189 -11.37 -13.17 -4.33
C TYR A 189 -12.49 -13.77 -3.48
N ALA A 190 -12.36 -15.03 -3.07
CA ALA A 190 -13.39 -15.71 -2.30
C ALA A 190 -13.56 -15.16 -0.89
N GLU A 191 -12.47 -14.69 -0.26
CA GLU A 191 -12.46 -14.28 1.14
C GLU A 191 -12.65 -12.77 1.35
N ILE A 192 -12.15 -11.96 0.42
CA ILE A 192 -12.12 -10.49 0.58
C ILE A 192 -13.21 -9.82 -0.26
N VAL A 193 -13.66 -10.48 -1.32
CA VAL A 193 -14.56 -9.90 -2.31
C VAL A 193 -15.94 -10.54 -2.21
N ALA A 194 -16.77 -10.04 -1.31
CA ALA A 194 -18.15 -10.53 -1.15
C ALA A 194 -19.07 -10.19 -2.33
N ASP A 195 -18.76 -9.15 -3.10
CA ASP A 195 -19.48 -8.75 -4.32
C ASP A 195 -18.58 -8.95 -5.54
N LEU A 196 -18.61 -10.17 -6.07
CA LEU A 196 -17.70 -10.66 -7.09
C LEU A 196 -17.70 -9.85 -8.39
N VAL A 197 -18.82 -9.26 -8.81
CA VAL A 197 -18.91 -8.68 -10.14
C VAL A 197 -18.22 -7.31 -10.23
N ASN A 198 -18.43 -6.46 -9.25
CA ASN A 198 -17.85 -5.10 -9.25
C ASN A 198 -16.39 -5.09 -8.78
N TRP A 199 -16.03 -5.99 -7.88
CA TRP A 199 -14.70 -6.03 -7.31
C TRP A 199 -13.69 -6.78 -8.16
N GLN A 200 -14.07 -7.87 -8.83
CA GLN A 200 -13.20 -8.54 -9.79
C GLN A 200 -12.69 -7.57 -10.85
N LEU A 201 -13.58 -6.73 -11.40
CA LEU A 201 -13.18 -5.71 -12.37
C LEU A 201 -12.11 -4.75 -11.82
N LEU A 202 -12.15 -4.40 -10.52
CA LEU A 202 -11.15 -3.51 -9.91
C LEU A 202 -9.81 -4.20 -9.64
N PHE A 203 -9.81 -5.51 -9.47
CA PHE A 203 -8.59 -6.30 -9.28
C PHE A 203 -7.99 -6.78 -10.59
N ASP A 204 -8.82 -7.07 -11.59
CA ASP A 204 -8.40 -7.57 -12.90
C ASP A 204 -8.03 -6.42 -13.87
N CYS A 205 -8.54 -5.21 -13.63
CA CYS A 205 -8.13 -4.01 -14.37
C CYS A 205 -6.72 -3.59 -13.99
N GLU A 206 -5.72 -4.27 -14.54
CA GLU A 206 -4.33 -3.97 -14.28
C GLU A 206 -3.84 -2.83 -15.19
N THR A 207 -3.48 -1.71 -14.56
CA THR A 207 -2.76 -0.63 -15.21
C THR A 207 -1.29 -0.70 -14.81
N ARG A 208 -0.40 -1.02 -15.75
CA ARG A 208 0.97 -1.44 -15.46
C ARG A 208 1.99 -0.32 -15.39
N GLY A 209 1.75 0.83 -16.01
CA GLY A 209 2.67 1.96 -15.96
C GLY A 209 2.67 2.65 -14.61
N VAL A 210 3.74 3.36 -14.30
CA VAL A 210 3.89 4.14 -13.07
C VAL A 210 4.27 5.58 -13.37
N GLU A 211 3.75 6.50 -12.57
CA GLU A 211 4.16 7.90 -12.53
C GLU A 211 4.23 8.35 -11.06
N LEU A 212 5.37 8.92 -10.67
CA LEU A 212 5.55 9.50 -9.35
C LEU A 212 5.41 11.03 -9.42
N THR A 213 4.70 11.59 -8.43
CA THR A 213 4.50 13.04 -8.31
C THR A 213 4.90 13.49 -6.90
N PRO A 214 5.64 14.62 -6.74
CA PRO A 214 6.08 15.07 -5.43
C PRO A 214 4.90 15.49 -4.54
N GLY A 215 4.99 15.14 -3.26
CA GLY A 215 4.01 15.51 -2.25
C GLY A 215 2.62 14.91 -2.50
N ASP A 216 1.58 15.72 -2.29
CA ASP A 216 0.16 15.40 -2.54
C ASP A 216 -0.36 16.23 -3.73
N SER A 217 0.32 16.13 -4.86
CA SER A 217 0.02 16.91 -6.07
C SER A 217 -0.51 16.08 -7.24
N ALA A 218 -0.67 14.78 -7.07
CA ALA A 218 -1.17 13.90 -8.11
C ALA A 218 -2.55 14.36 -8.61
N ALA A 219 -2.72 14.34 -9.92
CA ALA A 219 -4.01 14.64 -10.53
C ALA A 219 -5.02 13.55 -10.15
N GLY A 220 -6.22 13.95 -9.74
CA GLY A 220 -7.27 13.00 -9.42
C GLY A 220 -8.21 13.51 -8.33
N PRO A 221 -9.24 12.74 -8.02
CA PRO A 221 -10.29 13.15 -7.10
C PRO A 221 -9.90 13.05 -5.61
N GLY A 222 -8.73 12.51 -5.29
CA GLY A 222 -8.32 12.31 -3.90
C GLY A 222 -9.26 11.36 -3.16
N LEU A 223 -9.50 11.63 -1.88
CA LEU A 223 -10.48 10.89 -1.08
C LEU A 223 -11.94 11.08 -1.55
N GLN A 224 -12.18 11.98 -2.48
CA GLN A 224 -13.50 12.17 -3.07
C GLN A 224 -13.81 11.11 -4.14
N ALA A 225 -12.82 10.30 -4.56
CA ALA A 225 -13.04 9.21 -5.49
C ALA A 225 -13.49 7.97 -4.77
N VAL A 226 -14.71 7.61 -4.99
CA VAL A 226 -15.15 6.24 -4.77
C VAL A 226 -15.56 5.69 -6.12
N PHE A 227 -14.89 4.63 -6.54
CA PHE A 227 -15.28 3.77 -7.65
C PHE A 227 -15.77 4.43 -8.95
N THR A 228 -14.87 4.63 -9.86
CA THR A 228 -15.23 4.52 -11.26
C THR A 228 -14.80 3.14 -11.73
N ALA A 229 -15.58 2.14 -11.39
CA ALA A 229 -15.45 0.78 -11.91
C ALA A 229 -15.88 0.76 -13.38
N THR A 230 -15.16 1.44 -14.24
CA THR A 230 -15.33 1.30 -15.66
C THR A 230 -14.00 1.54 -16.30
N ALA A 231 -13.50 0.50 -16.89
CA ALA A 231 -12.47 0.51 -17.87
C ALA A 231 -11.08 0.07 -17.42
N SER A 232 -10.56 -0.79 -18.24
CA SER A 232 -9.17 -1.17 -18.43
C SER A 232 -8.19 0.00 -18.58
N ASP A 233 -8.67 1.23 -18.76
CA ASP A 233 -7.82 2.39 -19.00
C ASP A 233 -7.41 3.08 -17.71
N ALA A 234 -6.13 3.46 -17.62
CA ALA A 234 -5.63 4.32 -16.57
C ALA A 234 -6.31 5.69 -16.63
N ARG A 235 -6.84 6.14 -15.50
CA ARG A 235 -7.45 7.46 -15.37
C ARG A 235 -6.66 8.33 -14.42
N PRO A 236 -6.72 9.66 -14.54
CA PRO A 236 -6.10 10.54 -13.57
C PRO A 236 -6.54 10.20 -12.14
N GLY A 237 -5.58 9.94 -11.27
CA GLY A 237 -5.82 9.57 -9.88
C GLY A 237 -5.99 8.06 -9.62
N ASP A 238 -5.89 7.21 -10.63
CA ASP A 238 -5.81 5.78 -10.42
C ASP A 238 -4.38 5.38 -9.98
N SER A 239 -4.30 4.37 -9.13
CA SER A 239 -3.04 3.80 -8.67
C SER A 239 -3.09 2.27 -8.76
N GLY A 240 -2.11 1.67 -9.42
CA GLY A 240 -1.96 0.23 -9.41
C GLY A 240 -1.50 -0.25 -8.03
N ARG A 241 -2.16 -1.25 -7.45
CA ARG A 241 -1.79 -1.80 -6.14
C ARG A 241 -0.37 -2.38 -6.15
N VAL A 242 0.01 -3.03 -7.24
CA VAL A 242 1.37 -3.57 -7.43
C VAL A 242 2.39 -2.44 -7.45
N GLN A 243 2.13 -1.35 -8.19
CA GLN A 243 3.03 -0.20 -8.26
C GLN A 243 3.15 0.52 -6.91
N VAL A 244 2.05 0.65 -6.18
CA VAL A 244 2.07 1.22 -4.82
C VAL A 244 2.89 0.34 -3.87
N ALA A 245 2.70 -0.99 -3.92
CA ALA A 245 3.48 -1.94 -3.13
C ALA A 245 4.98 -1.88 -3.46
N GLN A 246 5.33 -1.85 -4.76
CA GLN A 246 6.71 -1.69 -5.21
C GLN A 246 7.31 -0.35 -4.78
N ALA A 247 6.55 0.75 -4.85
CA ALA A 247 7.00 2.07 -4.40
C ALA A 247 7.31 2.09 -2.89
N LEU A 248 6.46 1.45 -2.06
CA LEU A 248 6.72 1.29 -0.62
C LEU A 248 8.04 0.57 -0.36
N VAL A 249 8.25 -0.57 -1.00
CA VAL A 249 9.46 -1.38 -0.81
C VAL A 249 10.70 -0.67 -1.34
N ARG A 250 10.66 -0.13 -2.55
CA ARG A 250 11.79 0.59 -3.17
C ARG A 250 12.18 1.83 -2.36
N SER A 251 11.22 2.54 -1.78
CA SER A 251 11.51 3.71 -0.93
C SER A 251 12.28 3.36 0.34
N LEU A 252 12.19 2.15 0.83
CA LEU A 252 13.00 1.69 1.98
C LEU A 252 14.48 1.56 1.63
N ALA A 253 14.80 1.17 0.39
CA ALA A 253 16.17 0.96 -0.08
C ALA A 253 16.85 2.24 -0.58
N LEU A 254 16.10 3.28 -0.90
CA LEU A 254 16.60 4.53 -1.48
C LEU A 254 16.81 5.59 -0.40
N ASP A 255 18.07 5.92 -0.08
CA ASP A 255 18.39 6.96 0.91
C ASP A 255 17.73 8.30 0.60
N GLY A 256 17.70 8.69 -0.68
CA GLY A 256 17.05 9.93 -1.13
C GLY A 256 15.55 9.98 -0.85
N ALA A 257 14.88 8.85 -0.66
CA ALA A 257 13.47 8.80 -0.34
C ALA A 257 13.17 9.05 1.15
N ALA A 258 14.20 9.09 2.01
CA ALA A 258 14.06 9.40 3.43
C ALA A 258 13.39 10.74 3.65
N GLY A 259 12.34 10.76 4.46
CA GLY A 259 11.59 11.98 4.77
C GLY A 259 10.74 12.54 3.64
N LYS A 260 10.67 11.88 2.47
CA LYS A 260 9.92 12.35 1.32
C LYS A 260 8.45 11.92 1.36
N GLU A 261 7.66 12.67 0.60
CA GLU A 261 6.27 12.34 0.30
C GLU A 261 6.07 12.37 -1.20
N PHE A 262 5.39 11.38 -1.74
CA PHE A 262 5.05 11.36 -3.16
C PHE A 262 3.79 10.55 -3.44
N GLY A 263 3.10 10.94 -4.49
CA GLY A 263 1.96 10.23 -5.04
C GLY A 263 2.40 9.19 -6.06
N VAL A 264 1.73 8.05 -6.06
CA VAL A 264 1.84 7.00 -7.08
C VAL A 264 0.58 7.01 -7.91
N THR A 265 0.70 7.29 -9.19
CA THR A 265 -0.38 7.16 -10.17
C THR A 265 0.04 6.19 -11.26
N THR A 266 -0.93 5.65 -11.96
CA THR A 266 -0.67 4.75 -13.07
C THR A 266 -0.90 5.46 -14.40
N LYS A 267 -0.16 5.02 -15.40
CA LYS A 267 -0.37 5.34 -16.81
C LYS A 267 -0.52 4.05 -17.61
N ALA A 268 -1.14 4.14 -18.78
CA ALA A 268 -1.25 3.01 -19.66
C ALA A 268 0.15 2.51 -20.06
N ALA A 269 0.41 1.23 -19.84
CA ALA A 269 1.63 0.55 -20.27
C ALA A 269 1.30 -0.92 -20.53
N ARG A 270 2.05 -1.54 -21.43
CA ARG A 270 1.90 -2.96 -21.75
C ARG A 270 2.49 -3.84 -20.66
N ASP A 271 3.65 -3.43 -20.13
CA ASP A 271 4.45 -4.19 -19.20
C ASP A 271 4.58 -3.46 -17.86
N HIS A 272 4.93 -4.19 -16.81
CA HIS A 272 5.28 -3.59 -15.52
C HIS A 272 6.56 -2.76 -15.65
N PRO A 273 6.71 -1.69 -14.83
CA PRO A 273 7.88 -0.82 -14.92
C PRO A 273 9.17 -1.61 -14.67
N SER A 274 10.13 -1.41 -15.56
CA SER A 274 11.51 -1.87 -15.39
C SER A 274 12.22 -1.10 -14.27
N ASP A 275 13.36 -1.60 -13.81
CA ASP A 275 14.16 -0.89 -12.80
C ASP A 275 14.60 0.50 -13.29
N GLY A 276 14.99 0.63 -14.55
CA GLY A 276 15.33 1.94 -15.13
C GLY A 276 14.16 2.93 -15.18
N GLU A 277 12.94 2.46 -15.42
CA GLU A 277 11.74 3.31 -15.34
C GLU A 277 11.46 3.74 -13.91
N TRP A 278 11.61 2.83 -12.94
CA TRP A 278 11.51 3.18 -11.53
C TRP A 278 12.56 4.22 -11.10
N GLU A 279 13.81 4.05 -11.51
CA GLU A 279 14.87 5.03 -11.24
C GLU A 279 14.53 6.41 -11.83
N ALA A 280 14.03 6.45 -13.06
CA ALA A 280 13.60 7.70 -13.70
C ALA A 280 12.41 8.36 -12.99
N GLU A 281 11.46 7.57 -12.50
CA GLU A 281 10.32 8.10 -11.75
C GLU A 281 10.75 8.61 -10.36
N PHE A 282 11.58 7.86 -9.63
CA PHE A 282 12.11 8.31 -8.35
C PHE A 282 12.96 9.58 -8.48
N ALA A 283 13.74 9.74 -9.55
CA ALA A 283 14.52 10.96 -9.79
C ALA A 283 13.67 12.24 -9.87
N LYS A 284 12.36 12.15 -10.13
CA LYS A 284 11.45 13.29 -10.16
C LYS A 284 11.01 13.76 -8.77
N VAL A 285 11.11 12.89 -7.76
CA VAL A 285 10.53 13.11 -6.43
C VAL A 285 11.57 13.11 -5.30
N LEU A 286 12.79 12.71 -5.60
CA LEU A 286 13.94 12.75 -4.69
C LEU A 286 14.70 14.05 -4.82
#